data_d0ca417c91438a51d7439ee0a1458214
#
_entry.id   d0ca417c91438a51d7439ee0a1458214
#
_cell.length_a   1.000
_cell.length_b   1.000
_cell.length_c   1.000
_cell.angle_alpha   90.00
_cell.angle_beta   90.00
_cell.angle_gamma   90.00
#
_symmetry.space_group_name_H-M   'P 1'
#
loop_
_entity.id
_entity.type
_entity.pdbx_description
1 polymer ?
#
loop_
_entity_poly.entity_id
_entity_poly.type
_entity_poly.pdbx_seq_one_letter_code
_entity_poly.pdbx_strand_id
1 'polypeptide(L)'
;LVDREYYDVVVRGMRSAVLGGTCKAANVSWAEICGKTGTAQNRGHDHSVFMGFAPMDKPKIAIAVYVENGGFGATYGVPIGTLMMEQYLNGKLSEASEAHAQSFQQKRISYGSGSR
;
A
#
# COMPACT_ATOMS: atom_id res chain seq x y z
N LEU A 1 -1.82 7.44 26.65
CA LEU A 1 -1.52 7.18 25.25
C LEU A 1 -0.51 8.19 24.73
N VAL A 2 -0.43 8.30 23.42
CA VAL A 2 0.54 9.17 22.75
C VAL A 2 -0.05 10.57 22.59
N ASP A 3 0.77 11.60 22.82
CA ASP A 3 0.34 12.98 22.63
C ASP A 3 0.06 13.28 21.17
N ARG A 4 -0.91 14.17 20.92
CA ARG A 4 -1.37 14.50 19.58
C ARG A 4 -0.25 14.97 18.66
N GLU A 5 0.70 15.74 19.18
CA GLU A 5 1.84 16.24 18.38
C GLU A 5 2.66 15.12 17.77
N TYR A 6 2.78 13.98 18.45
CA TYR A 6 3.52 12.84 17.93
C TYR A 6 2.76 12.13 16.83
N TYR A 7 1.45 12.05 16.95
CA TYR A 7 0.61 11.54 15.85
C TYR A 7 0.78 12.40 14.60
N ASP A 8 0.79 13.72 14.76
CA ASP A 8 0.93 14.63 13.62
C ASP A 8 2.27 14.41 12.90
N VAL A 9 3.34 14.18 13.64
CA VAL A 9 4.66 13.89 13.07
C VAL A 9 4.63 12.60 12.27
N VAL A 10 4.03 11.54 12.82
CA VAL A 10 3.91 10.24 12.15
C VAL A 10 3.06 10.36 10.89
N VAL A 11 1.92 11.03 10.97
CA VAL A 11 1.03 11.21 9.82
C VAL A 11 1.75 11.96 8.69
N ARG A 12 2.47 13.03 9.02
CA ARG A 12 3.25 13.75 8.01
C ARG A 12 4.32 12.87 7.38
N GLY A 13 4.97 12.02 8.18
CA GLY A 13 5.94 11.06 7.67
C GLY A 13 5.31 10.06 6.72
N MET A 14 4.13 9.56 7.06
CA MET A 14 3.40 8.63 6.21
C MET A 14 2.93 9.30 4.91
N ARG A 15 2.56 10.58 4.97
CA ARG A 15 2.24 11.34 3.75
C ARG A 15 3.48 11.54 2.88
N SER A 16 4.60 11.86 3.50
CA SER A 16 5.88 12.03 2.78
C SER A 16 6.30 10.75 2.06
N ALA A 17 6.04 9.59 2.65
CA ALA A 17 6.33 8.31 2.01
C ALA A 17 5.57 8.13 0.70
N VAL A 18 4.36 8.67 0.62
CA VAL A 18 3.54 8.64 -0.59
C VAL A 18 4.00 9.67 -1.61
N LEU A 19 4.38 10.87 -1.14
CA LEU A 19 4.78 11.95 -2.05
C LEU A 19 6.12 11.70 -2.74
N GLY A 20 7.05 11.08 -2.06
CA GLY A 20 8.38 10.89 -2.64
C GLY A 20 9.16 9.68 -2.14
N GLY A 21 8.53 8.83 -1.32
CA GLY A 21 9.17 7.67 -0.72
C GLY A 21 8.74 6.34 -1.32
N THR A 22 8.73 5.33 -0.49
CA THR A 22 8.45 3.94 -0.90
C THR A 22 7.00 3.69 -1.30
N CYS A 23 6.10 4.61 -0.96
CA CYS A 23 4.68 4.49 -1.28
C CYS A 23 4.25 5.36 -2.46
N LYS A 24 5.16 5.68 -3.39
CA LYS A 24 4.86 6.58 -4.53
C LYS A 24 3.66 6.12 -5.36
N ALA A 25 3.44 4.82 -5.48
CA ALA A 25 2.32 4.29 -6.26
C ALA A 25 0.96 4.66 -5.66
N ALA A 26 0.94 5.11 -4.41
CA ALA A 26 -0.28 5.59 -3.76
C ALA A 26 -0.48 7.10 -3.90
N ASN A 27 0.39 7.79 -4.65
CA ASN A 27 0.23 9.22 -4.91
C ASN A 27 -0.79 9.41 -6.03
N VAL A 28 -2.03 9.58 -5.63
CA VAL A 28 -3.17 9.69 -6.55
C VAL A 28 -3.82 11.06 -6.42
N SER A 29 -4.58 11.46 -7.45
CA SER A 29 -5.20 12.78 -7.49
C SER A 29 -6.50 12.87 -6.68
N TRP A 30 -7.13 11.74 -6.41
CA TRP A 30 -8.47 11.72 -5.82
C TRP A 30 -8.50 11.67 -4.28
N ALA A 31 -7.36 11.49 -3.64
CA ALA A 31 -7.27 11.54 -2.17
C ALA A 31 -5.82 11.69 -1.73
N GLU A 32 -5.66 12.22 -0.51
CA GLU A 32 -4.36 12.26 0.13
C GLU A 32 -4.16 10.98 0.93
N ILE A 33 -3.50 10.00 0.35
CA ILE A 33 -3.20 8.74 1.01
C ILE A 33 -1.93 8.90 1.85
N CYS A 34 -1.97 8.36 3.05
CA CYS A 34 -0.81 8.23 3.93
C CYS A 34 -0.49 6.75 4.08
N GLY A 35 0.77 6.39 4.06
CA GLY A 35 1.11 4.97 4.14
C GLY A 35 2.52 4.69 4.60
N LYS A 36 2.76 3.42 4.85
CA LYS A 36 4.07 2.89 5.24
C LYS A 36 4.20 1.49 4.68
N THR A 37 5.30 1.26 3.98
CA THR A 37 5.64 -0.09 3.52
C THR A 37 6.44 -0.83 4.57
N GLY A 38 6.37 -2.14 4.50
CA GLY A 38 7.24 -3.02 5.24
C GLY A 38 7.63 -4.19 4.37
N THR A 39 8.75 -4.80 4.70
CA THR A 39 9.19 -6.03 4.06
C THR A 39 9.50 -7.01 5.18
N ALA A 40 8.59 -7.94 5.41
CA ALA A 40 8.77 -8.92 6.47
C ALA A 40 9.70 -10.03 5.97
N GLN A 41 10.81 -10.20 6.68
CA GLN A 41 11.79 -11.21 6.29
C GLN A 41 11.21 -12.60 6.37
N ASN A 42 11.56 -13.42 5.40
CA ASN A 42 11.10 -14.78 5.32
C ASN A 42 12.19 -15.63 4.66
N ARG A 43 12.17 -16.90 4.93
CA ARG A 43 13.07 -17.83 4.26
C ARG A 43 12.67 -17.88 2.77
N GLY A 44 13.60 -17.57 1.87
CA GLY A 44 13.33 -17.43 0.46
C GLY A 44 12.93 -16.00 0.12
N HIS A 45 11.71 -15.79 -0.35
CA HIS A 45 11.20 -14.46 -0.69
C HIS A 45 10.58 -13.79 0.54
N ASP A 46 10.82 -12.50 0.69
CA ASP A 46 10.23 -11.72 1.77
C ASP A 46 8.75 -11.46 1.49
N HIS A 47 8.03 -11.08 2.53
CA HIS A 47 6.60 -10.75 2.41
C HIS A 47 6.42 -9.26 2.18
N SER A 48 5.55 -8.91 1.23
CA SER A 48 5.22 -7.53 0.90
C SER A 48 4.12 -7.02 1.84
N VAL A 49 4.39 -5.90 2.52
CA VAL A 49 3.47 -5.34 3.52
C VAL A 49 3.24 -3.86 3.23
N PHE A 50 2.00 -3.43 3.34
CA PHE A 50 1.61 -2.03 3.26
C PHE A 50 0.52 -1.74 4.26
N MET A 51 0.66 -0.61 4.95
CA MET A 51 -0.39 -0.07 5.80
C MET A 51 -0.65 1.35 5.37
N GLY A 52 -1.91 1.74 5.29
CA GLY A 52 -2.25 3.08 4.88
C GLY A 52 -3.63 3.51 5.33
N PHE A 53 -3.89 4.79 5.18
CA PHE A 53 -5.21 5.36 5.44
C PHE A 53 -5.44 6.55 4.53
N ALA A 54 -6.69 6.91 4.35
CA ALA A 54 -7.07 8.04 3.52
C ALA A 54 -8.49 8.51 3.86
N PRO A 55 -8.80 9.81 3.64
CA PRO A 55 -7.86 10.89 3.35
C PRO A 55 -6.99 11.23 4.56
N MET A 56 -5.94 12.02 4.35
CA MET A 56 -5.05 12.45 5.43
C MET A 56 -5.81 13.17 6.54
N ASP A 57 -6.71 14.07 6.15
CA ASP A 57 -7.59 14.77 7.10
C ASP A 57 -8.91 14.00 7.20
N LYS A 58 -9.35 13.73 8.42
CA LYS A 58 -10.58 12.96 8.69
C LYS A 58 -10.62 11.64 7.92
N PRO A 59 -9.72 10.72 8.21
CA PRO A 59 -9.65 9.45 7.48
C PRO A 59 -10.96 8.69 7.50
N LYS A 60 -11.28 8.06 6.38
CA LYS A 60 -12.49 7.25 6.21
C LYS A 60 -12.20 5.78 6.08
N ILE A 61 -10.96 5.41 5.76
CA ILE A 61 -10.55 4.03 5.63
C ILE A 61 -9.10 3.85 6.07
N ALA A 62 -8.84 2.77 6.74
CA ALA A 62 -7.48 2.31 7.00
C ALA A 62 -7.37 0.89 6.45
N ILE A 63 -6.23 0.56 5.90
CA ILE A 63 -6.02 -0.73 5.26
C ILE A 63 -4.65 -1.29 5.65
N ALA A 64 -4.58 -2.60 5.74
CA ALA A 64 -3.34 -3.33 5.87
C ALA A 64 -3.33 -4.43 4.82
N VAL A 65 -2.24 -4.53 4.08
CA VAL A 65 -2.09 -5.51 3.01
C VAL A 65 -0.84 -6.34 3.30
N TYR A 66 -0.98 -7.64 3.20
CA TYR A 66 0.11 -8.57 3.41
C TYR A 66 0.10 -9.55 2.25
N VAL A 67 1.16 -9.57 1.47
CA VAL A 67 1.28 -10.47 0.33
C VAL A 67 2.44 -11.43 0.59
N GLU A 68 2.11 -12.66 0.87
CA GLU A 68 3.10 -13.70 1.16
C GLU A 68 4.01 -13.90 -0.02
N ASN A 69 5.33 -13.86 0.25
CA ASN A 69 6.38 -13.98 -0.77
C ASN A 69 6.34 -12.89 -1.85
N GLY A 70 5.66 -11.78 -1.57
CA GLY A 70 5.50 -10.68 -2.53
C GLY A 70 6.70 -9.76 -2.65
N GLY A 71 7.74 -9.94 -1.85
CA GLY A 71 8.93 -9.10 -1.90
C GLY A 71 8.70 -7.73 -1.26
N PHE A 72 9.20 -6.69 -1.90
CA PHE A 72 9.08 -5.34 -1.33
C PHE A 72 7.64 -4.85 -1.27
N GLY A 73 7.31 -4.11 -0.20
CA GLY A 73 5.97 -3.56 -0.01
C GLY A 73 5.50 -2.72 -1.19
N ALA A 74 6.42 -2.02 -1.85
CA ALA A 74 6.09 -1.18 -3.00
C ALA A 74 5.64 -2.00 -4.23
N THR A 75 6.02 -3.26 -4.33
CA THR A 75 5.74 -4.10 -5.50
C THR A 75 4.29 -4.56 -5.57
N TYR A 76 3.76 -5.03 -4.46
CA TYR A 76 2.39 -5.55 -4.41
C TYR A 76 1.53 -4.83 -3.36
N GLY A 77 2.06 -4.64 -2.16
CA GLY A 77 1.28 -4.09 -1.06
C GLY A 77 0.70 -2.72 -1.36
N VAL A 78 1.52 -1.79 -1.83
CA VAL A 78 1.09 -0.42 -2.11
C VAL A 78 0.06 -0.38 -3.24
N PRO A 79 0.32 -0.98 -4.41
CA PRO A 79 -0.68 -0.95 -5.50
C PRO A 79 -2.00 -1.61 -5.11
N ILE A 80 -1.95 -2.76 -4.47
CA ILE A 80 -3.17 -3.47 -4.06
C ILE A 80 -3.97 -2.63 -3.07
N GLY A 81 -3.30 -2.09 -2.05
CA GLY A 81 -3.96 -1.25 -1.05
C GLY A 81 -4.57 -0.01 -1.67
N THR A 82 -3.87 0.61 -2.61
CA THR A 82 -4.35 1.81 -3.31
C THR A 82 -5.61 1.51 -4.14
N LEU A 83 -5.62 0.39 -4.86
CA LEU A 83 -6.80 -0.03 -5.62
C LEU A 83 -8.00 -0.30 -4.71
N MET A 84 -7.77 -0.92 -3.57
CA MET A 84 -8.84 -1.19 -2.61
C MET A 84 -9.41 0.10 -2.02
N MET A 85 -8.53 1.07 -1.70
CA MET A 85 -8.98 2.38 -1.22
C MET A 85 -9.77 3.13 -2.28
N GLU A 86 -9.34 3.05 -3.55
CA GLU A 86 -10.05 3.69 -4.65
C GLU A 86 -11.47 3.11 -4.78
N GLN A 87 -11.60 1.81 -4.76
CA GLN A 87 -12.90 1.14 -4.82
C GLN A 87 -13.80 1.59 -3.67
N TYR A 88 -13.24 1.67 -2.47
CA TYR A 88 -14.02 2.06 -1.31
C TYR A 88 -14.45 3.53 -1.33
N LEU A 89 -13.49 4.43 -1.61
CA LEU A 89 -13.73 5.87 -1.52
C LEU A 89 -14.51 6.41 -2.72
N ASN A 90 -14.25 5.88 -3.91
CA ASN A 90 -14.86 6.37 -5.16
C ASN A 90 -16.02 5.50 -5.65
N GLY A 91 -16.24 4.35 -5.02
CA GLY A 91 -17.30 3.43 -5.40
C GLY A 91 -17.00 2.57 -6.62
N LYS A 92 -15.97 2.91 -7.37
CA LYS A 92 -15.52 2.16 -8.55
C LYS A 92 -14.07 2.51 -8.86
N LEU A 93 -13.42 1.65 -9.64
CA LEU A 93 -12.09 1.92 -10.17
C LEU A 93 -12.19 2.69 -11.47
N SER A 94 -11.21 3.57 -11.75
CA SER A 94 -11.05 4.20 -13.06
C SER A 94 -10.65 3.14 -14.09
N GLU A 95 -10.73 3.47 -15.37
CA GLU A 95 -10.29 2.56 -16.43
C GLU A 95 -8.83 2.16 -16.26
N ALA A 96 -7.96 3.11 -15.94
CA ALA A 96 -6.55 2.85 -15.74
C ALA A 96 -6.34 1.92 -14.52
N SER A 97 -7.10 2.15 -13.46
CA SER A 97 -7.02 1.32 -12.26
C SER A 97 -7.55 -0.08 -12.51
N GLU A 98 -8.61 -0.23 -13.30
CA GLU A 98 -9.12 -1.55 -13.66
C GLU A 98 -8.09 -2.33 -14.47
N ALA A 99 -7.45 -1.69 -15.43
CA ALA A 99 -6.40 -2.32 -16.23
C ALA A 99 -5.24 -2.76 -15.33
N HIS A 100 -4.88 -1.93 -14.36
CA HIS A 100 -3.83 -2.25 -13.40
C HIS A 100 -4.25 -3.43 -12.52
N ALA A 101 -5.49 -3.43 -12.04
CA ALA A 101 -6.00 -4.55 -11.24
C ALA A 101 -5.97 -5.85 -12.02
N GLN A 102 -6.37 -5.82 -13.30
CA GLN A 102 -6.33 -7.00 -14.15
C GLN A 102 -4.90 -7.50 -14.34
N SER A 103 -3.92 -6.60 -14.43
CA SER A 103 -2.53 -7.00 -14.55
C SER A 103 -2.05 -7.80 -13.35
N PHE A 104 -2.56 -7.51 -12.16
CA PHE A 104 -2.21 -8.29 -10.97
C PHE A 104 -2.76 -9.71 -11.00
N GLN A 105 -3.88 -9.92 -11.68
CA GLN A 105 -4.43 -11.28 -11.85
C GLN A 105 -3.52 -12.16 -12.71
N GLN A 106 -2.69 -11.55 -13.54
CA GLN A 106 -1.75 -12.25 -14.40
C GLN A 106 -0.42 -12.51 -13.70
N LYS A 107 -0.13 -11.82 -12.61
CA LYS A 107 1.14 -11.96 -11.92
C LYS A 107 1.21 -13.28 -11.16
N ARG A 108 2.41 -13.83 -11.12
CA ARG A 108 2.67 -15.05 -10.38
C ARG A 108 3.75 -14.79 -9.35
N ILE A 109 3.51 -15.30 -8.15
CA ILE A 109 4.48 -15.24 -7.07
C ILE A 109 5.12 -16.60 -6.95
N SER A 110 6.45 -16.64 -7.01
CA SER A 110 7.19 -17.88 -6.83
C SER A 110 7.27 -18.20 -5.35
N TYR A 111 6.81 -19.35 -4.98
CA TYR A 111 7.05 -19.88 -3.63
C TYR A 111 8.38 -20.62 -3.56
N GLY A 112 9.05 -20.71 -4.67
CA GLY A 112 10.46 -20.98 -4.74
C GLY A 112 10.94 -22.24 -4.06
N SER A 113 10.31 -23.37 -4.34
CA SER A 113 10.69 -24.62 -3.69
C SER A 113 12.19 -24.88 -3.76
N GLY A 114 12.82 -24.53 -4.87
CA GLY A 114 14.26 -24.65 -5.03
C GLY A 114 15.04 -23.51 -4.42
N SER A 115 14.39 -22.37 -4.17
CA SER A 115 15.02 -21.15 -3.67
C SER A 115 14.73 -20.90 -2.21
N ARG A 116 13.98 -21.74 -1.60
CA ARG A 116 13.64 -21.60 -0.18
C ARG A 116 14.53 -22.43 0.71
#